data_e729a7fd1bee30e96610a33aa48681ef
#
_entry.id   e729a7fd1bee30e96610a33aa48681ef
#
_cell.length_a   1.000
_cell.length_b   1.000
_cell.length_c   1.000
_cell.angle_alpha   90.00
_cell.angle_beta   90.00
_cell.angle_gamma   90.00
#
_symmetry.space_group_name_H-M   'P 1'
#
loop_
_entity.id
_entity.type
_entity.pdbx_description
1 polymer ?
#
loop_
_entity_poly.entity_id
_entity_poly.type
_entity_poly.pdbx_seq_one_letter_code
_entity_poly.pdbx_strand_id
1 'polypeptide(L)'
;MEQASCFATQKSPQTPIKPKKKVNNSKIVHSSWYKLDQFGYEALAEAFVSLLLEKSNLERDTPFSFVRYRMETIHVHGLDRTGCSSPNFLEPGQSLITINRLLSSVLGFPLKQKLARLPSDKQRIAYLAEFTAEYTGLTQFPQYLTTLFELDALFFNDDRHLNNIAVLEKNGLYSYCPIFDNGAALLSNTMLYRMDIVPSALTASLRARPFGTTFSRQRNTAQSLYGKQLSFPFLHPEEIRQLLSSLLPYYPLRDRGEIIDRVTACVLKGQRG
;
A
#
# COMPACT_ATOMS: atom_id res chain seq x y z
N MET A 1 19.57 34.20 20.53
CA MET A 1 20.13 32.85 20.51
C MET A 1 18.95 31.88 20.44
N GLU A 2 18.52 31.59 19.22
CA GLU A 2 17.43 30.68 18.92
C GLU A 2 18.00 29.29 18.66
N GLN A 3 17.61 28.32 19.48
CA GLN A 3 17.84 26.91 19.18
C GLN A 3 16.65 26.37 18.42
N ALA A 4 16.79 26.27 17.12
CA ALA A 4 15.86 25.55 16.26
C ALA A 4 16.06 24.05 16.49
N SER A 5 15.08 23.39 17.11
CA SER A 5 15.00 21.93 17.19
C SER A 5 14.63 21.37 15.81
N CYS A 6 15.62 20.81 15.14
CA CYS A 6 15.48 20.10 13.88
C CYS A 6 14.91 18.71 14.16
N PHE A 7 13.58 18.52 14.06
CA PHE A 7 12.98 17.19 13.94
C PHE A 7 13.22 16.68 12.52
N ALA A 8 14.33 15.96 12.35
CA ALA A 8 14.59 15.19 11.14
C ALA A 8 13.55 14.05 11.07
N THR A 9 12.55 14.21 10.23
CA THR A 9 11.76 13.11 9.72
C THR A 9 12.68 12.22 8.90
N GLN A 10 13.13 11.11 9.49
CA GLN A 10 13.82 10.06 8.76
C GLN A 10 12.87 9.52 7.69
N LYS A 11 13.07 9.96 6.45
CA LYS A 11 12.57 9.29 5.26
C LYS A 11 13.26 7.95 5.21
N SER A 12 12.50 6.86 5.42
CA SER A 12 12.98 5.54 5.05
C SER A 12 13.23 5.54 3.54
N PRO A 13 14.46 5.31 3.08
CA PRO A 13 14.72 5.20 1.66
C PRO A 13 14.28 3.79 1.22
N GLN A 14 13.05 3.65 0.78
CA GLN A 14 12.71 2.53 -0.10
C GLN A 14 13.38 2.81 -1.44
N THR A 15 14.64 2.46 -1.53
CA THR A 15 15.38 2.54 -2.80
C THR A 15 15.02 1.26 -3.57
N PRO A 16 14.25 1.35 -4.67
CA PRO A 16 14.06 0.19 -5.52
C PRO A 16 15.42 -0.18 -6.11
N ILE A 17 15.84 -1.43 -5.90
CA ILE A 17 17.06 -1.94 -6.53
C ILE A 17 16.79 -1.96 -8.03
N LYS A 18 17.55 -1.18 -8.81
CA LYS A 18 17.41 -1.11 -10.25
C LYS A 18 17.47 -2.49 -10.89
N PRO A 19 16.60 -2.81 -11.86
CA PRO A 19 16.56 -4.13 -12.48
C PRO A 19 17.91 -4.45 -13.16
N LYS A 20 18.45 -5.65 -12.92
CA LYS A 20 19.62 -6.15 -13.65
C LYS A 20 19.21 -6.44 -15.10
N LYS A 21 19.73 -5.69 -16.07
CA LYS A 21 19.62 -5.99 -17.49
C LYS A 21 20.39 -7.28 -17.80
N LYS A 22 19.67 -8.36 -18.16
CA LYS A 22 20.23 -9.45 -18.96
C LYS A 22 20.08 -9.08 -20.42
N VAL A 23 21.19 -8.89 -21.12
CA VAL A 23 21.24 -8.74 -22.56
C VAL A 23 21.25 -10.13 -23.17
N ASN A 24 20.20 -10.52 -23.91
CA ASN A 24 20.31 -11.31 -25.15
C ASN A 24 18.97 -11.42 -25.89
N ASN A 25 19.06 -11.13 -27.18
CA ASN A 25 18.20 -11.45 -28.33
C ASN A 25 16.68 -11.50 -28.12
N SER A 26 15.99 -10.49 -28.68
CA SER A 26 14.58 -10.47 -29.16
C SER A 26 13.49 -11.12 -28.29
N LYS A 27 13.69 -11.28 -26.98
CA LYS A 27 12.65 -11.63 -26.02
C LYS A 27 12.35 -10.40 -25.17
N ILE A 28 11.06 -10.09 -25.02
CA ILE A 28 10.56 -9.10 -24.06
C ILE A 28 11.19 -9.45 -22.69
N VAL A 29 12.15 -8.66 -22.25
CA VAL A 29 12.77 -8.84 -20.95
C VAL A 29 11.78 -8.31 -19.92
N HIS A 30 11.03 -9.21 -19.29
CA HIS A 30 10.21 -8.87 -18.14
C HIS A 30 11.17 -8.45 -17.00
N SER A 31 11.26 -7.14 -16.76
CA SER A 31 11.94 -6.62 -15.60
C SER A 31 11.06 -6.86 -14.37
N SER A 32 11.67 -7.24 -13.24
CA SER A 32 10.98 -7.42 -11.97
C SER A 32 11.43 -6.37 -10.98
N TRP A 33 10.52 -5.95 -10.13
CA TRP A 33 10.79 -5.15 -8.96
C TRP A 33 11.04 -6.04 -7.76
N TYR A 34 12.00 -5.67 -6.91
CA TYR A 34 12.34 -6.39 -5.70
C TYR A 34 12.28 -5.46 -4.50
N LYS A 35 11.67 -5.93 -3.41
CA LYS A 35 11.64 -5.26 -2.12
C LYS A 35 12.24 -6.18 -1.07
N LEU A 36 13.09 -5.67 -0.19
CA LEU A 36 13.65 -6.40 0.93
C LEU A 36 12.91 -6.04 2.20
N ASP A 37 12.75 -6.99 3.11
CA ASP A 37 12.37 -6.69 4.48
C ASP A 37 13.45 -5.85 5.16
N GLN A 38 13.04 -4.74 5.76
CA GLN A 38 13.93 -3.80 6.44
C GLN A 38 13.73 -3.79 7.95
N PHE A 39 12.49 -3.85 8.39
CA PHE A 39 12.10 -3.63 9.77
C PHE A 39 11.22 -4.75 10.34
N GLY A 40 10.91 -5.77 9.56
CA GLY A 40 10.07 -6.86 10.03
C GLY A 40 9.68 -7.84 8.93
N TYR A 41 8.38 -7.89 8.59
CA TYR A 41 7.84 -8.82 7.58
C TYR A 41 7.03 -8.09 6.50
N GLU A 42 7.59 -6.99 5.99
CA GLU A 42 6.96 -6.15 4.97
C GLU A 42 6.69 -6.91 3.67
N ALA A 43 7.61 -7.81 3.27
CA ALA A 43 7.44 -8.66 2.09
C ALA A 43 6.26 -9.63 2.24
N LEU A 44 6.08 -10.21 3.43
CA LEU A 44 4.92 -11.05 3.73
C LEU A 44 3.63 -10.23 3.66
N ALA A 45 3.61 -9.01 4.19
CA ALA A 45 2.44 -8.14 4.12
C ALA A 45 2.04 -7.85 2.66
N GLU A 46 3.01 -7.50 1.79
CA GLU A 46 2.78 -7.33 0.34
C GLU A 46 2.18 -8.59 -0.30
N ALA A 47 2.82 -9.74 -0.09
CA ALA A 47 2.40 -11.00 -0.69
C ALA A 47 1.03 -11.45 -0.16
N PHE A 48 0.79 -11.35 1.15
CA PHE A 48 -0.47 -11.75 1.77
C PHE A 48 -1.65 -10.88 1.30
N VAL A 49 -1.46 -9.56 1.26
CA VAL A 49 -2.50 -8.64 0.75
C VAL A 49 -2.81 -8.94 -0.72
N SER A 50 -1.79 -9.22 -1.55
CA SER A 50 -2.04 -9.57 -2.95
C SER A 50 -2.79 -10.90 -3.12
N LEU A 51 -2.49 -11.92 -2.31
CA LEU A 51 -3.26 -13.19 -2.31
C LEU A 51 -4.72 -13.00 -1.92
N LEU A 52 -4.99 -12.08 -0.99
CA LEU A 52 -6.36 -11.76 -0.60
C LEU A 52 -7.09 -10.95 -1.67
N LEU A 53 -6.42 -10.03 -2.33
CA LEU A 53 -7.01 -9.27 -3.44
C LEU A 53 -7.45 -10.18 -4.60
N GLU A 54 -6.78 -11.31 -4.83
CA GLU A 54 -7.21 -12.33 -5.80
C GLU A 54 -8.59 -12.95 -5.47
N LYS A 55 -8.97 -12.96 -4.17
CA LYS A 55 -10.27 -13.45 -3.69
C LYS A 55 -11.34 -12.36 -3.64
N SER A 56 -10.99 -11.11 -3.91
CA SER A 56 -11.90 -9.97 -3.87
C SER A 56 -12.70 -9.82 -5.16
N ASN A 57 -13.63 -8.86 -5.13
CA ASN A 57 -14.36 -8.45 -6.34
C ASN A 57 -13.57 -7.46 -7.23
N LEU A 58 -12.37 -7.04 -6.83
CA LEU A 58 -11.67 -5.89 -7.42
C LEU A 58 -11.58 -5.95 -8.96
N GLU A 59 -10.86 -6.93 -9.49
CA GLU A 59 -10.64 -7.05 -10.94
C GLU A 59 -11.87 -7.55 -11.70
N ARG A 60 -12.86 -8.15 -11.01
CA ARG A 60 -14.09 -8.63 -11.62
C ARG A 60 -15.11 -7.53 -11.85
N ASP A 61 -15.26 -6.63 -10.85
CA ASP A 61 -16.37 -5.67 -10.79
C ASP A 61 -15.90 -4.22 -11.02
N THR A 62 -14.59 -3.99 -11.13
CA THR A 62 -14.01 -2.65 -11.30
C THR A 62 -12.92 -2.64 -12.39
N PRO A 63 -12.56 -1.50 -12.95
CA PRO A 63 -11.42 -1.39 -13.87
C PRO A 63 -10.07 -1.35 -13.14
N PHE A 64 -10.03 -1.59 -11.83
CA PHE A 64 -8.83 -1.49 -11.04
C PHE A 64 -8.11 -2.83 -10.97
N SER A 65 -6.79 -2.78 -10.89
CA SER A 65 -5.92 -3.94 -10.75
C SER A 65 -4.98 -3.76 -9.56
N PHE A 66 -4.23 -4.77 -9.24
CA PHE A 66 -3.25 -4.74 -8.16
C PHE A 66 -1.96 -5.45 -8.54
N VAL A 67 -0.87 -5.09 -7.87
CA VAL A 67 0.43 -5.72 -8.05
C VAL A 67 0.46 -7.05 -7.30
N ARG A 68 0.83 -8.11 -8.01
CA ARG A 68 1.01 -9.46 -7.43
C ARG A 68 2.43 -9.64 -6.96
N TYR A 69 2.57 -9.81 -5.66
CA TYR A 69 3.87 -10.03 -5.02
C TYR A 69 4.09 -11.51 -4.71
N ARG A 70 5.34 -11.95 -4.86
CA ARG A 70 5.79 -13.29 -4.50
C ARG A 70 6.93 -13.19 -3.52
N MET A 71 6.92 -14.03 -2.47
CA MET A 71 8.04 -14.13 -1.54
C MET A 71 9.28 -14.67 -2.25
N GLU A 72 10.42 -14.11 -1.93
CA GLU A 72 11.72 -14.54 -2.45
C GLU A 72 12.83 -14.40 -1.40
N THR A 73 13.82 -15.27 -1.50
CA THR A 73 15.14 -15.04 -0.89
C THR A 73 15.99 -14.28 -1.89
N ILE A 74 16.42 -13.08 -1.53
CA ILE A 74 17.16 -12.17 -2.40
C ILE A 74 18.60 -12.09 -1.91
N HIS A 75 19.55 -12.45 -2.77
CA HIS A 75 20.97 -12.35 -2.45
C HIS A 75 21.49 -10.93 -2.71
N VAL A 76 21.89 -10.23 -1.63
CA VAL A 76 22.39 -8.85 -1.68
C VAL A 76 23.64 -8.71 -0.80
N HIS A 77 24.73 -8.18 -1.38
CA HIS A 77 26.00 -7.96 -0.68
C HIS A 77 26.53 -9.22 0.05
N GLY A 78 26.41 -10.38 -0.59
CA GLY A 78 26.91 -11.66 -0.02
C GLY A 78 26.01 -12.29 1.05
N LEU A 79 24.83 -11.76 1.30
CA LEU A 79 23.86 -12.24 2.28
C LEU A 79 22.51 -12.55 1.64
N ASP A 80 21.89 -13.63 2.09
CA ASP A 80 20.52 -13.96 1.76
C ASP A 80 19.56 -13.16 2.66
N ARG A 81 18.62 -12.45 2.05
CA ARG A 81 17.65 -11.61 2.72
C ARG A 81 16.24 -11.99 2.27
N THR A 82 15.30 -12.00 3.20
CA THR A 82 13.89 -12.15 2.88
C THR A 82 13.39 -10.89 2.16
N GLY A 83 12.58 -11.12 1.14
CA GLY A 83 11.97 -10.05 0.36
C GLY A 83 10.81 -10.56 -0.48
N CYS A 84 10.30 -9.72 -1.32
CA CYS A 84 9.32 -10.08 -2.35
C CYS A 84 9.67 -9.48 -3.70
N SER A 85 9.13 -10.09 -4.75
CA SER A 85 9.21 -9.58 -6.11
C SER A 85 7.85 -9.41 -6.74
N SER A 86 7.78 -8.55 -7.74
CA SER A 86 6.64 -8.42 -8.65
C SER A 86 7.11 -8.18 -10.07
N PRO A 87 6.34 -8.60 -11.10
CA PRO A 87 6.56 -8.14 -12.45
C PRO A 87 6.51 -6.63 -12.54
N ASN A 88 7.31 -6.04 -13.42
CA ASN A 88 7.15 -4.63 -13.74
C ASN A 88 5.84 -4.43 -14.49
N PHE A 89 4.93 -3.67 -13.92
CA PHE A 89 3.62 -3.38 -14.48
C PHE A 89 3.62 -2.17 -15.43
N LEU A 90 4.75 -1.46 -15.55
CA LEU A 90 4.88 -0.33 -16.45
C LEU A 90 5.16 -0.82 -17.87
N GLU A 91 4.37 -0.34 -18.82
CA GLU A 91 4.63 -0.53 -20.23
C GLU A 91 5.82 0.35 -20.71
N PRO A 92 6.45 0.00 -21.85
CA PRO A 92 7.45 0.88 -22.45
C PRO A 92 6.89 2.29 -22.72
N GLY A 93 7.60 3.30 -22.21
CA GLY A 93 7.18 4.70 -22.33
C GLY A 93 6.11 5.15 -21.33
N GLN A 94 5.63 4.26 -20.48
CA GLN A 94 4.70 4.59 -19.40
C GLN A 94 5.43 5.05 -18.14
N SER A 95 4.88 6.03 -17.45
CA SER A 95 5.41 6.61 -16.21
C SER A 95 4.40 6.49 -15.08
N LEU A 96 4.88 6.16 -13.87
CA LEU A 96 4.11 6.25 -12.65
C LEU A 96 4.24 7.67 -12.08
N ILE A 97 3.10 8.35 -11.92
CA ILE A 97 3.06 9.70 -11.35
C ILE A 97 2.25 9.67 -10.07
N THR A 98 2.89 9.96 -8.95
CA THR A 98 2.21 10.03 -7.65
C THR A 98 1.26 11.22 -7.59
N ILE A 99 0.13 11.07 -6.90
CA ILE A 99 -0.86 12.15 -6.76
C ILE A 99 -0.25 13.38 -6.10
N ASN A 100 0.68 13.19 -5.17
CA ASN A 100 1.42 14.31 -4.58
C ASN A 100 2.18 15.12 -5.65
N ARG A 101 2.91 14.44 -6.53
CA ARG A 101 3.68 15.09 -7.61
C ARG A 101 2.74 15.73 -8.64
N LEU A 102 1.76 14.99 -9.10
CA LEU A 102 0.80 15.43 -10.11
C LEU A 102 0.10 16.72 -9.68
N LEU A 103 -0.63 16.67 -8.56
CA LEU A 103 -1.45 17.79 -8.12
C LEU A 103 -0.61 18.96 -7.59
N SER A 104 0.57 18.71 -6.99
CA SER A 104 1.46 19.82 -6.62
C SER A 104 2.00 20.55 -7.84
N SER A 105 2.27 19.86 -8.95
CA SER A 105 2.68 20.47 -10.21
C SER A 105 1.56 21.33 -10.82
N VAL A 106 0.34 20.81 -10.83
CA VAL A 106 -0.84 21.53 -11.35
C VAL A 106 -1.14 22.78 -10.51
N LEU A 107 -1.02 22.68 -9.19
CA LEU A 107 -1.31 23.77 -8.27
C LEU A 107 -0.19 24.85 -8.24
N GLY A 108 1.03 24.50 -8.65
CA GLY A 108 2.21 25.35 -8.48
C GLY A 108 2.71 25.45 -7.02
N PHE A 109 2.15 24.67 -6.09
CA PHE A 109 2.57 24.60 -4.69
C PHE A 109 2.24 23.23 -4.09
N PRO A 110 2.82 22.86 -2.92
CA PRO A 110 2.61 21.54 -2.32
C PRO A 110 1.15 21.22 -2.04
N LEU A 111 0.66 20.08 -2.55
CA LEU A 111 -0.71 19.58 -2.35
C LEU A 111 -1.11 19.54 -0.86
N LYS A 112 -0.16 19.19 0.02
CA LYS A 112 -0.38 19.17 1.48
C LYS A 112 -0.88 20.53 2.02
N GLN A 113 -0.39 21.64 1.46
CA GLN A 113 -0.86 22.99 1.87
C GLN A 113 -2.31 23.23 1.46
N LYS A 114 -2.71 22.75 0.27
CA LYS A 114 -4.11 22.84 -0.16
C LYS A 114 -5.02 22.02 0.76
N LEU A 115 -4.65 20.77 1.02
CA LEU A 115 -5.44 19.88 1.87
C LEU A 115 -5.55 20.41 3.32
N ALA A 116 -4.49 21.02 3.86
CA ALA A 116 -4.50 21.58 5.21
C ALA A 116 -5.49 22.77 5.37
N ARG A 117 -5.80 23.47 4.29
CA ARG A 117 -6.78 24.58 4.29
C ARG A 117 -8.23 24.10 4.25
N LEU A 118 -8.48 22.83 3.92
CA LEU A 118 -9.83 22.28 3.89
C LEU A 118 -10.26 21.84 5.30
N PRO A 119 -11.45 22.29 5.75
CA PRO A 119 -11.84 22.19 7.16
C PRO A 119 -12.19 20.77 7.63
N SER A 120 -12.48 19.83 6.70
CA SER A 120 -12.94 18.49 7.08
C SER A 120 -12.31 17.39 6.22
N ASP A 121 -12.25 16.16 6.78
CA ASP A 121 -11.79 14.98 6.03
C ASP A 121 -12.67 14.73 4.79
N LYS A 122 -13.98 14.99 4.89
CA LYS A 122 -14.91 14.88 3.77
C LYS A 122 -14.50 15.78 2.59
N GLN A 123 -14.19 17.03 2.88
CA GLN A 123 -13.76 17.98 1.84
C GLN A 123 -12.36 17.66 1.31
N ARG A 124 -11.45 17.13 2.15
CA ARG A 124 -10.11 16.69 1.71
C ARG A 124 -10.20 15.50 0.77
N ILE A 125 -11.04 14.52 1.12
CA ILE A 125 -11.27 13.32 0.29
C ILE A 125 -11.92 13.71 -1.02
N ALA A 126 -13.00 14.52 -0.98
CA ALA A 126 -13.69 14.98 -2.18
C ALA A 126 -12.74 15.77 -3.10
N TYR A 127 -12.00 16.74 -2.55
CA TYR A 127 -11.04 17.49 -3.34
C TYR A 127 -9.99 16.59 -4.01
N LEU A 128 -9.40 15.66 -3.26
CA LEU A 128 -8.37 14.76 -3.80
C LEU A 128 -8.94 13.88 -4.91
N ALA A 129 -10.13 13.34 -4.71
CA ALA A 129 -10.78 12.42 -5.63
C ALA A 129 -11.26 13.13 -6.92
N GLU A 130 -12.04 14.18 -6.75
CA GLU A 130 -12.70 14.87 -7.86
C GLU A 130 -11.73 15.69 -8.69
N PHE A 131 -10.79 16.41 -8.05
CA PHE A 131 -9.78 17.18 -8.79
C PHE A 131 -8.82 16.26 -9.57
N THR A 132 -8.50 15.08 -9.03
CA THR A 132 -7.71 14.10 -9.80
C THR A 132 -8.50 13.56 -10.98
N ALA A 133 -9.78 13.20 -10.78
CA ALA A 133 -10.64 12.71 -11.86
C ALA A 133 -10.80 13.75 -12.99
N GLU A 134 -11.04 15.00 -12.62
CA GLU A 134 -11.20 16.12 -13.57
C GLU A 134 -9.91 16.35 -14.38
N TYR A 135 -8.77 16.42 -13.71
CA TYR A 135 -7.49 16.69 -14.38
C TYR A 135 -7.01 15.54 -15.28
N THR A 136 -7.22 14.29 -14.85
CA THR A 136 -6.72 13.11 -15.57
C THR A 136 -7.72 12.51 -16.55
N GLY A 137 -9.00 12.87 -16.47
CA GLY A 137 -10.08 12.21 -17.19
C GLY A 137 -10.47 10.84 -16.62
N LEU A 138 -9.90 10.41 -15.51
CA LEU A 138 -10.19 9.14 -14.85
C LEU A 138 -11.46 9.24 -14.00
N THR A 139 -12.61 9.15 -14.63
CA THR A 139 -13.93 9.42 -14.00
C THR A 139 -14.23 8.57 -12.78
N GLN A 140 -13.64 7.37 -12.66
CA GLN A 140 -13.79 6.49 -11.50
C GLN A 140 -12.63 6.62 -10.48
N PHE A 141 -11.83 7.68 -10.53
CA PHE A 141 -10.78 7.90 -9.54
C PHE A 141 -11.33 8.06 -8.11
N PRO A 142 -12.52 8.66 -7.87
CA PRO A 142 -13.17 8.65 -6.56
C PRO A 142 -13.40 7.22 -6.01
N GLN A 143 -13.84 6.29 -6.85
CA GLN A 143 -14.01 4.87 -6.49
C GLN A 143 -12.67 4.19 -6.25
N TYR A 144 -11.65 4.47 -7.08
CA TYR A 144 -10.29 3.97 -6.88
C TYR A 144 -9.71 4.41 -5.53
N LEU A 145 -9.85 5.68 -5.17
CA LEU A 145 -9.40 6.21 -3.89
C LEU A 145 -10.16 5.58 -2.71
N THR A 146 -11.47 5.35 -2.86
CA THR A 146 -12.29 4.67 -1.87
C THR A 146 -11.81 3.23 -1.65
N THR A 147 -11.53 2.51 -2.74
CA THR A 147 -10.96 1.14 -2.70
C THR A 147 -9.65 1.10 -1.89
N LEU A 148 -8.76 2.06 -2.11
CA LEU A 148 -7.51 2.15 -1.34
C LEU A 148 -7.78 2.32 0.16
N PHE A 149 -8.72 3.19 0.54
CA PHE A 149 -9.04 3.41 1.95
C PHE A 149 -9.77 2.23 2.60
N GLU A 150 -10.56 1.50 1.84
CA GLU A 150 -11.18 0.24 2.29
C GLU A 150 -10.11 -0.83 2.56
N LEU A 151 -9.16 -0.97 1.64
CA LEU A 151 -8.04 -1.89 1.77
C LEU A 151 -7.17 -1.55 2.98
N ASP A 152 -6.80 -0.27 3.11
CA ASP A 152 -5.98 0.20 4.21
C ASP A 152 -6.68 0.00 5.57
N ALA A 153 -8.00 0.16 5.63
CA ALA A 153 -8.78 -0.08 6.84
C ALA A 153 -8.88 -1.58 7.19
N LEU A 154 -8.93 -2.46 6.19
CA LEU A 154 -8.98 -3.90 6.38
C LEU A 154 -7.65 -4.45 6.92
N PHE A 155 -6.54 -3.95 6.42
CA PHE A 155 -5.20 -4.45 6.74
C PHE A 155 -4.36 -3.53 7.63
N PHE A 156 -4.92 -2.41 8.08
CA PHE A 156 -4.23 -1.41 8.90
C PHE A 156 -2.95 -0.88 8.25
N ASN A 157 -3.00 -0.57 6.93
CA ASN A 157 -1.88 0.04 6.24
C ASN A 157 -1.78 1.54 6.59
N ASP A 158 -0.89 1.88 7.48
CA ASP A 158 -0.74 3.24 8.02
C ASP A 158 0.25 4.12 7.22
N ASP A 159 0.73 3.64 6.07
CA ASP A 159 1.66 4.38 5.21
C ASP A 159 1.10 4.74 3.82
N ARG A 160 -0.22 4.77 3.64
CA ARG A 160 -0.87 5.24 2.42
C ARG A 160 -0.76 6.76 2.27
N HIS A 161 0.45 7.29 2.24
CA HIS A 161 0.67 8.71 2.00
C HIS A 161 0.46 9.08 0.51
N LEU A 162 0.40 10.37 0.19
CA LEU A 162 0.10 10.87 -1.15
C LEU A 162 1.10 10.44 -2.25
N ASN A 163 2.26 9.92 -1.89
CA ASN A 163 3.21 9.32 -2.83
C ASN A 163 2.98 7.81 -3.05
N ASN A 164 2.10 7.17 -2.28
CA ASN A 164 1.68 5.77 -2.45
C ASN A 164 0.28 5.68 -3.09
N ILE A 165 -0.21 6.80 -3.62
CA ILE A 165 -1.39 6.90 -4.48
C ILE A 165 -0.89 7.45 -5.80
N ALA A 166 -1.15 6.76 -6.92
CA ALA A 166 -0.58 7.12 -8.20
C ALA A 166 -1.56 6.88 -9.37
N VAL A 167 -1.24 7.50 -10.48
CA VAL A 167 -1.78 7.21 -11.81
C VAL A 167 -0.64 6.84 -12.75
N LEU A 168 -0.94 6.15 -13.83
CA LEU A 168 0.00 5.91 -14.91
C LEU A 168 -0.24 6.93 -16.02
N GLU A 169 0.85 7.37 -16.66
CA GLU A 169 0.78 8.32 -17.78
C GLU A 169 1.59 7.78 -18.96
N LYS A 170 1.03 7.90 -20.16
CA LYS A 170 1.71 7.58 -21.42
C LYS A 170 1.18 8.49 -22.53
N ASN A 171 2.06 9.29 -23.13
CA ASN A 171 1.73 10.21 -24.22
C ASN A 171 0.59 11.20 -23.90
N GLY A 172 0.54 11.70 -22.67
CA GLY A 172 -0.50 12.63 -22.20
C GLY A 172 -1.82 11.95 -21.79
N LEU A 173 -1.93 10.64 -21.90
CA LEU A 173 -3.11 9.88 -21.48
C LEU A 173 -2.85 9.22 -20.12
N TYR A 174 -3.85 9.30 -19.25
CA TYR A 174 -3.78 8.70 -17.91
C TYR A 174 -4.54 7.38 -17.84
N SER A 175 -4.06 6.49 -16.97
CA SER A 175 -4.75 5.24 -16.60
C SER A 175 -4.59 4.97 -15.09
N TYR A 176 -5.46 4.09 -14.56
CA TYR A 176 -5.37 3.69 -13.16
C TYR A 176 -4.08 2.93 -12.89
N CYS A 177 -3.38 3.32 -11.82
CA CYS A 177 -2.22 2.57 -11.37
C CYS A 177 -2.71 1.29 -10.66
N PRO A 178 -2.10 0.11 -10.92
CA PRO A 178 -2.36 -1.06 -10.08
C PRO A 178 -2.13 -0.72 -8.60
N ILE A 179 -2.97 -1.21 -7.70
CA ILE A 179 -2.79 -1.02 -6.25
C ILE A 179 -1.48 -1.65 -5.83
N PHE A 180 -0.61 -0.88 -5.18
CA PHE A 180 0.74 -1.29 -4.79
C PHE A 180 1.08 -0.75 -3.39
N ASP A 181 2.23 -1.18 -2.86
CA ASP A 181 2.83 -0.68 -1.63
C ASP A 181 1.95 -0.89 -0.39
N ASN A 182 1.69 -2.16 -0.10
CA ASN A 182 0.96 -2.60 1.09
C ASN A 182 1.90 -3.16 2.17
N GLY A 183 3.21 -2.97 2.03
CA GLY A 183 4.22 -3.51 2.93
C GLY A 183 4.12 -3.00 4.37
N ALA A 184 3.53 -1.83 4.60
CA ALA A 184 3.28 -1.29 5.95
C ALA A 184 2.00 -1.84 6.61
N ALA A 185 1.26 -2.72 5.92
CA ALA A 185 0.05 -3.35 6.47
C ALA A 185 0.36 -4.38 7.57
N LEU A 186 -0.67 -4.78 8.32
CA LEU A 186 -0.63 -5.91 9.26
C LEU A 186 0.38 -5.73 10.40
N LEU A 187 0.72 -4.50 10.75
CA LEU A 187 1.76 -4.19 11.77
C LEU A 187 3.13 -4.80 11.41
N SER A 188 3.46 -4.89 10.13
CA SER A 188 4.65 -5.57 9.60
C SER A 188 5.97 -4.97 10.08
N ASN A 189 6.04 -3.67 10.36
CA ASN A 189 7.21 -3.00 10.89
C ASN A 189 7.37 -3.29 12.40
N THR A 190 8.12 -4.33 12.74
CA THR A 190 8.30 -4.78 14.13
C THR A 190 9.19 -3.87 14.97
N MET A 191 9.91 -2.94 14.35
CA MET A 191 10.65 -1.90 15.07
C MET A 191 9.72 -0.82 15.63
N LEU A 192 8.63 -0.51 14.92
CA LEU A 192 7.60 0.42 15.39
C LEU A 192 6.52 -0.30 16.21
N TYR A 193 6.15 -1.50 15.79
CA TYR A 193 5.07 -2.30 16.37
C TYR A 193 5.65 -3.55 17.02
N ARG A 194 6.21 -3.38 18.21
CA ARG A 194 6.91 -4.45 18.94
C ARG A 194 6.05 -5.70 19.05
N MET A 195 6.68 -6.88 18.88
CA MET A 195 5.99 -8.17 18.85
C MET A 195 5.38 -8.56 20.21
N ASP A 196 5.93 -8.06 21.32
CA ASP A 196 5.44 -8.30 22.67
C ASP A 196 4.17 -7.49 23.05
N ILE A 197 3.72 -6.56 22.19
CA ILE A 197 2.50 -5.78 22.42
C ILE A 197 1.34 -6.39 21.66
N VAL A 198 0.22 -6.58 22.35
CA VAL A 198 -0.99 -7.17 21.73
C VAL A 198 -1.49 -6.35 20.55
N PRO A 199 -1.85 -6.99 19.43
CA PRO A 199 -2.25 -6.29 18.20
C PRO A 199 -3.45 -5.33 18.38
N SER A 200 -4.36 -5.64 19.30
CA SER A 200 -5.53 -4.81 19.58
C SER A 200 -5.15 -3.42 20.13
N ALA A 201 -4.13 -3.35 20.98
CA ALA A 201 -3.62 -2.09 21.52
C ALA A 201 -2.89 -1.28 20.44
N LEU A 202 -2.04 -1.93 19.65
CA LEU A 202 -1.32 -1.28 18.54
C LEU A 202 -2.29 -0.70 17.51
N THR A 203 -3.23 -1.49 17.01
CA THR A 203 -4.19 -1.05 15.99
C THR A 203 -5.11 0.07 16.46
N ALA A 204 -5.38 0.20 17.75
CA ALA A 204 -6.16 1.31 18.32
C ALA A 204 -5.43 2.66 18.21
N SER A 205 -4.10 2.65 18.28
CA SER A 205 -3.28 3.86 18.21
C SER A 205 -2.96 4.32 16.79
N LEU A 206 -3.11 3.45 15.79
CA LEU A 206 -2.80 3.76 14.40
C LEU A 206 -3.65 4.89 13.83
N ARG A 207 -3.08 5.57 12.86
CA ARG A 207 -3.76 6.64 12.12
C ARG A 207 -3.63 6.39 10.62
N ALA A 208 -4.79 6.45 9.94
CA ALA A 208 -4.84 6.31 8.49
C ALA A 208 -4.23 7.54 7.80
N ARG A 209 -3.39 7.32 6.83
CA ARG A 209 -2.89 8.35 5.92
C ARG A 209 -3.76 8.40 4.66
N PRO A 210 -3.79 9.54 3.96
CA PRO A 210 -2.95 10.74 4.15
C PRO A 210 -3.48 11.74 5.20
N PHE A 211 -4.64 11.52 5.82
CA PHE A 211 -5.32 12.56 6.61
C PHE A 211 -5.05 12.51 8.12
N GLY A 212 -4.40 11.47 8.63
CA GLY A 212 -4.08 11.33 10.06
C GLY A 212 -5.29 11.06 10.96
N THR A 213 -6.38 10.54 10.40
CA THR A 213 -7.63 10.17 11.09
C THR A 213 -7.66 8.67 11.43
N THR A 214 -8.76 8.16 11.98
CA THR A 214 -8.91 6.70 12.15
C THR A 214 -9.24 6.02 10.83
N PHE A 215 -8.85 4.76 10.67
CA PHE A 215 -9.17 3.97 9.47
C PHE A 215 -10.67 3.92 9.18
N SER A 216 -11.48 3.62 10.20
CA SER A 216 -12.94 3.57 10.06
C SER A 216 -13.51 4.92 9.60
N ARG A 217 -13.03 6.03 10.17
CA ARG A 217 -13.51 7.36 9.77
C ARG A 217 -13.13 7.67 8.32
N GLN A 218 -11.88 7.42 7.91
CA GLN A 218 -11.43 7.68 6.54
C GLN A 218 -12.24 6.85 5.54
N ARG A 219 -12.35 5.53 5.76
CA ARG A 219 -13.14 4.61 4.95
C ARG A 219 -14.62 5.02 4.87
N ASN A 220 -15.28 5.19 6.03
CA ASN A 220 -16.70 5.49 6.08
C ASN A 220 -17.01 6.85 5.41
N THR A 221 -16.12 7.82 5.53
CA THR A 221 -16.26 9.11 4.85
C THR A 221 -16.18 8.93 3.32
N ALA A 222 -15.20 8.17 2.81
CA ALA A 222 -15.09 7.89 1.38
C ALA A 222 -16.30 7.09 0.86
N GLN A 223 -16.72 6.06 1.59
CA GLN A 223 -17.91 5.27 1.24
C GLN A 223 -19.20 6.11 1.25
N SER A 224 -19.33 7.07 2.15
CA SER A 224 -20.49 7.98 2.17
C SER A 224 -20.56 8.91 0.95
N LEU A 225 -19.41 9.18 0.32
CA LEU A 225 -19.33 10.01 -0.87
C LEU A 225 -19.50 9.19 -2.16
N TYR A 226 -18.87 8.02 -2.23
CA TYR A 226 -18.68 7.30 -3.50
C TYR A 226 -19.13 5.83 -3.47
N GLY A 227 -19.75 5.41 -2.39
CA GLY A 227 -20.22 4.03 -2.21
C GLY A 227 -19.11 3.05 -1.79
N LYS A 228 -19.52 1.88 -1.34
CA LYS A 228 -18.61 0.75 -1.04
C LYS A 228 -18.14 0.13 -2.35
N GLN A 229 -16.83 -0.13 -2.46
CA GLN A 229 -16.21 -0.66 -3.68
C GLN A 229 -15.69 -2.07 -3.50
N LEU A 230 -15.06 -2.37 -2.36
CA LEU A 230 -14.33 -3.61 -2.15
C LEU A 230 -15.14 -4.59 -1.30
N SER A 231 -15.18 -5.84 -1.76
CA SER A 231 -15.74 -6.95 -0.99
C SER A 231 -14.79 -8.14 -1.00
N PHE A 232 -14.72 -8.79 0.17
CA PHE A 232 -13.97 -10.03 0.37
C PHE A 232 -14.90 -11.08 0.98
N PRO A 233 -14.66 -12.38 0.71
CA PRO A 233 -15.23 -13.43 1.53
C PRO A 233 -14.72 -13.26 2.97
N PHE A 234 -15.60 -13.52 3.95
CA PHE A 234 -15.15 -13.53 5.35
C PHE A 234 -14.16 -14.66 5.57
N LEU A 235 -13.00 -14.34 6.11
CA LEU A 235 -11.94 -15.31 6.37
C LEU A 235 -11.98 -15.77 7.82
N HIS A 236 -11.99 -17.07 8.02
CA HIS A 236 -11.82 -17.68 9.32
C HIS A 236 -10.32 -17.84 9.68
N PRO A 237 -9.98 -17.97 10.98
CA PRO A 237 -8.57 -18.09 11.41
C PRO A 237 -7.77 -19.18 10.68
N GLU A 238 -8.42 -20.32 10.38
CA GLU A 238 -7.81 -21.46 9.70
C GLU A 238 -7.44 -21.11 8.25
N GLU A 239 -8.30 -20.39 7.54
CA GLU A 239 -8.05 -19.94 6.17
C GLU A 239 -6.90 -18.93 6.11
N ILE A 240 -6.84 -18.02 7.10
CA ILE A 240 -5.72 -17.07 7.25
C ILE A 240 -4.41 -17.83 7.46
N ARG A 241 -4.40 -18.82 8.37
CA ARG A 241 -3.21 -19.67 8.62
C ARG A 241 -2.80 -20.46 7.37
N GLN A 242 -3.76 -20.99 6.63
CA GLN A 242 -3.51 -21.72 5.39
C GLN A 242 -2.84 -20.81 4.34
N LEU A 243 -3.32 -19.58 4.16
CA LEU A 243 -2.71 -18.61 3.25
C LEU A 243 -1.28 -18.24 3.70
N LEU A 244 -1.07 -18.06 5.00
CA LEU A 244 0.25 -17.76 5.56
C LEU A 244 1.25 -18.92 5.42
N SER A 245 0.79 -20.18 5.37
CA SER A 245 1.65 -21.34 5.34
C SER A 245 2.66 -21.34 4.18
N SER A 246 2.31 -20.75 3.04
CA SER A 246 3.21 -20.61 1.87
C SER A 246 4.20 -19.45 2.00
N LEU A 247 3.94 -18.47 2.86
CA LEU A 247 4.74 -17.27 3.03
C LEU A 247 5.73 -17.38 4.20
N LEU A 248 5.37 -18.11 5.24
CA LEU A 248 6.16 -18.26 6.47
C LEU A 248 7.51 -18.97 6.32
N PRO A 249 7.72 -19.89 5.37
CA PRO A 249 9.03 -20.57 5.22
C PRO A 249 10.21 -19.62 5.02
N TYR A 250 9.97 -18.39 4.56
CA TYR A 250 10.99 -17.34 4.37
C TYR A 250 11.46 -16.68 5.68
N TYR A 251 10.80 -16.97 6.80
CA TYR A 251 11.11 -16.42 8.13
C TYR A 251 11.65 -17.47 9.07
N PRO A 252 12.47 -17.08 10.06
CA PRO A 252 12.98 -17.99 11.08
C PRO A 252 11.83 -18.72 11.80
N LEU A 253 12.03 -20.00 12.10
CA LEU A 253 10.99 -20.84 12.72
C LEU A 253 10.45 -20.23 14.03
N ARG A 254 11.33 -19.62 14.83
CA ARG A 254 10.99 -18.99 16.11
C ARG A 254 10.01 -17.82 15.98
N ASP A 255 10.02 -17.12 14.83
CA ASP A 255 9.23 -15.89 14.63
C ASP A 255 7.85 -16.19 14.00
N ARG A 256 7.69 -17.38 13.39
CA ARG A 256 6.50 -17.73 12.60
C ARG A 256 5.21 -17.72 13.39
N GLY A 257 5.23 -18.21 14.63
CA GLY A 257 4.06 -18.26 15.52
C GLY A 257 3.52 -16.87 15.81
N GLU A 258 4.39 -15.96 16.20
CA GLU A 258 4.03 -14.57 16.51
C GLU A 258 3.52 -13.80 15.27
N ILE A 259 4.13 -14.05 14.10
CA ILE A 259 3.66 -13.46 12.82
C ILE A 259 2.25 -13.97 12.50
N ILE A 260 1.98 -15.27 12.62
CA ILE A 260 0.64 -15.86 12.39
C ILE A 260 -0.39 -15.19 13.28
N ASP A 261 -0.13 -15.14 14.58
CA ASP A 261 -1.09 -14.61 15.56
C ASP A 261 -1.38 -13.13 15.30
N ARG A 262 -0.35 -12.35 14.99
CA ARG A 262 -0.47 -10.92 14.70
C ARG A 262 -1.25 -10.66 13.41
N VAL A 263 -0.89 -11.33 12.33
CA VAL A 263 -1.60 -11.20 11.04
C VAL A 263 -3.06 -11.63 11.17
N THR A 264 -3.29 -12.78 11.83
CA THR A 264 -4.65 -13.27 12.09
C THR A 264 -5.48 -12.26 12.89
N ALA A 265 -4.92 -11.72 13.96
CA ALA A 265 -5.60 -10.72 14.78
C ALA A 265 -5.93 -9.43 13.99
N CYS A 266 -5.00 -8.96 13.16
CA CYS A 266 -5.23 -7.78 12.30
C CYS A 266 -6.36 -8.04 11.30
N VAL A 267 -6.33 -9.14 10.55
CA VAL A 267 -7.35 -9.46 9.54
C VAL A 267 -8.73 -9.61 10.18
N LEU A 268 -8.84 -10.38 11.28
CA LEU A 268 -10.10 -10.57 11.99
C LEU A 268 -10.67 -9.25 12.54
N LYS A 269 -9.81 -8.35 13.01
CA LYS A 269 -10.23 -7.03 13.48
C LYS A 269 -10.68 -6.14 12.30
N GLY A 270 -9.94 -6.12 11.22
CA GLY A 270 -10.27 -5.32 10.02
C GLY A 270 -11.58 -5.72 9.37
N GLN A 271 -11.91 -7.02 9.36
CA GLN A 271 -13.18 -7.54 8.82
C GLN A 271 -14.41 -7.13 9.65
N ARG A 272 -14.25 -6.83 10.95
CA ARG A 272 -15.34 -6.46 11.87
C ARG A 272 -15.58 -4.94 11.91
N GLY A 273 -14.63 -4.17 11.49
CA GLY A 273 -14.68 -2.70 11.49
C GLY A 273 -15.23 -2.17 10.20
#